data_9ff0fc0304a84effbd4decc02b05cce2
#
_entry.id   9ff0fc0304a84effbd4decc02b05cce2
#
_cell.length_a   1.000
_cell.length_b   1.000
_cell.length_c   1.000
_cell.angle_alpha   90.00
_cell.angle_beta   90.00
_cell.angle_gamma   90.00
#
_symmetry.space_group_name_H-M   'P 1'
#
loop_
_entity.id
_entity.type
_entity.pdbx_description
1 polymer ?
#
loop_
_entity_poly.entity_id
_entity_poly.type
_entity_poly.pdbx_seq_one_letter_code
_entity_poly.pdbx_strand_id
1 'polypeptide(L)'
;MEGGSLRYDDTGLKRLGALFAGSPKIVRVGILSGPKMTRKKKTDPDLGFVGEIVASDTKWLDAIWHLNGVPVLSSMALGFDGQYYNVNADEMAAACAVACGADALVFLTDVPGVKDATGAVLRWISIDQIAEMAKSAVITGGMLPKLGSCREALLNGVKRVRILPADAASSLPDLCSTRVAHGTEVMVA
;
A
#
# COMPACT_ATOMS: atom_id res chain seq x y z
N MET A 1 23.64 -2.52 -25.49
CA MET A 1 23.18 -2.57 -24.09
C MET A 1 21.85 -3.31 -24.13
N GLU A 2 21.87 -4.59 -23.76
CA GLU A 2 20.69 -5.44 -23.79
C GLU A 2 19.78 -5.10 -22.62
N GLY A 3 18.57 -4.70 -22.93
CA GLY A 3 17.53 -4.43 -21.94
C GLY A 3 17.14 -5.71 -21.22
N GLY A 4 17.55 -5.86 -19.98
CA GLY A 4 17.13 -6.96 -19.12
C GLY A 4 15.63 -6.93 -18.92
N SER A 5 14.91 -7.80 -19.61
CA SER A 5 13.51 -8.08 -19.33
C SER A 5 13.39 -8.68 -17.93
N LEU A 6 12.82 -7.94 -17.00
CA LEU A 6 12.38 -8.48 -15.72
C LEU A 6 11.29 -9.54 -16.00
N ARG A 7 11.68 -10.81 -15.96
CA ARG A 7 10.74 -11.92 -16.00
C ARG A 7 10.09 -12.03 -14.64
N TYR A 8 8.87 -11.56 -14.52
CA TYR A 8 8.06 -11.85 -13.35
C TYR A 8 7.72 -13.35 -13.34
N ASP A 9 7.95 -13.97 -12.19
CA ASP A 9 7.57 -15.35 -11.96
C ASP A 9 6.05 -15.49 -12.14
N ASP A 10 5.68 -16.35 -13.11
CA ASP A 10 4.30 -16.67 -13.48
C ASP A 10 3.48 -17.21 -12.28
N THR A 11 4.16 -17.66 -11.24
CA THR A 11 3.58 -18.19 -9.99
C THR A 11 2.91 -17.08 -9.15
N GLY A 12 3.49 -15.89 -9.10
CA GLY A 12 2.91 -14.74 -8.37
C GLY A 12 1.63 -14.23 -9.03
N LEU A 13 1.61 -14.15 -10.36
CA LEU A 13 0.43 -13.76 -11.13
C LEU A 13 -0.69 -14.81 -11.04
N LYS A 14 -0.36 -16.09 -11.02
CA LYS A 14 -1.32 -17.20 -10.81
C LYS A 14 -1.92 -17.18 -9.41
N ARG A 15 -1.14 -16.84 -8.38
CA ARG A 15 -1.64 -16.66 -7.00
C ARG A 15 -2.58 -15.46 -6.88
N LEU A 16 -2.25 -14.33 -7.49
CA LEU A 16 -3.15 -13.18 -7.58
C LEU A 16 -4.44 -13.53 -8.33
N GLY A 17 -4.34 -14.23 -9.46
CA GLY A 17 -5.51 -14.73 -10.20
C GLY A 17 -6.40 -15.65 -9.39
N ALA A 18 -5.83 -16.51 -8.53
CA ALA A 18 -6.58 -17.40 -7.66
C ALA A 18 -7.31 -16.66 -6.53
N LEU A 19 -6.75 -15.57 -5.99
CA LEU A 19 -7.40 -14.72 -4.99
C LEU A 19 -8.66 -14.03 -5.52
N PHE A 20 -8.73 -13.80 -6.82
CA PHE A 20 -9.86 -13.15 -7.50
C PHE A 20 -10.70 -14.11 -8.36
N ALA A 21 -10.52 -15.42 -8.20
CA ALA A 21 -11.17 -16.47 -9.01
C ALA A 21 -12.71 -16.51 -8.93
N GLY A 22 -13.33 -15.70 -8.06
CA GLY A 22 -14.79 -15.52 -8.00
C GLY A 22 -15.28 -14.19 -8.59
N SER A 23 -14.38 -13.32 -9.05
CA SER A 23 -14.74 -12.01 -9.61
C SER A 23 -14.94 -12.11 -11.13
N PRO A 24 -15.87 -11.34 -11.71
CA PRO A 24 -16.11 -11.38 -13.14
C PRO A 24 -14.86 -10.93 -13.89
N LYS A 25 -14.20 -11.88 -14.54
CA LYS A 25 -13.13 -11.73 -15.53
C LYS A 25 -12.05 -10.70 -15.21
N ILE A 26 -10.98 -11.12 -14.54
CA ILE A 26 -9.69 -10.41 -14.64
C ILE A 26 -9.24 -10.50 -16.09
N VAL A 27 -9.45 -9.45 -16.86
CA VAL A 27 -9.18 -9.44 -18.30
C VAL A 27 -7.71 -9.19 -18.60
N ARG A 28 -6.99 -8.47 -17.76
CA ARG A 28 -5.54 -8.25 -17.84
C ARG A 28 -4.99 -7.74 -16.50
N VAL A 29 -3.88 -8.30 -16.07
CA VAL A 29 -3.03 -7.71 -15.05
C VAL A 29 -2.00 -6.86 -15.78
N GLY A 30 -2.14 -5.55 -15.71
CA GLY A 30 -1.12 -4.61 -16.20
C GLY A 30 -0.22 -4.20 -15.04
N ILE A 31 1.09 -4.42 -15.16
CA ILE A 31 2.05 -3.80 -14.24
C ILE A 31 2.25 -2.38 -14.75
N LEU A 32 1.73 -1.43 -14.04
CA LEU A 32 1.96 -0.03 -14.29
C LEU A 32 3.14 0.43 -13.42
N SER A 33 4.07 1.17 -14.00
CA SER A 33 4.92 2.03 -13.21
C SER A 33 4.01 3.04 -12.51
N GLY A 34 4.18 3.20 -11.21
CA GLY A 34 3.33 4.04 -10.36
C GLY A 34 3.14 5.48 -10.81
N PRO A 35 2.71 6.36 -9.91
CA PRO A 35 2.38 7.76 -10.25
C PRO A 35 3.49 8.41 -11.05
N LYS A 36 3.11 9.14 -12.11
CA LYS A 36 4.06 9.71 -13.07
C LYS A 36 4.94 10.81 -12.50
N MET A 37 4.71 11.26 -11.27
CA MET A 37 5.41 12.40 -10.72
C MET A 37 6.02 12.07 -9.38
N THR A 38 7.30 11.87 -9.39
CA THR A 38 8.13 11.70 -8.20
C THR A 38 9.36 12.60 -8.29
N ARG A 39 10.00 12.86 -7.19
CA ARG A 39 11.31 13.51 -7.10
C ARG A 39 12.24 12.65 -6.29
N LYS A 40 13.55 12.78 -6.55
CA LYS A 40 14.56 12.13 -5.74
C LYS A 40 14.42 12.53 -4.28
N LYS A 41 14.29 11.55 -3.40
CA LYS A 41 14.28 11.78 -1.95
C LYS A 41 15.68 12.19 -1.50
N LYS A 42 15.79 13.32 -0.81
CA LYS A 42 17.04 13.70 -0.16
C LYS A 42 17.26 12.84 1.07
N THR A 43 18.30 12.04 1.05
CA THR A 43 18.70 11.16 2.16
C THR A 43 20.17 11.38 2.49
N ASP A 44 20.55 11.14 3.73
CA ASP A 44 21.94 11.12 4.17
C ASP A 44 22.21 9.77 4.90
N PRO A 45 23.02 8.85 4.33
CA PRO A 45 23.70 8.96 3.02
C PRO A 45 22.76 8.95 1.82
N ASP A 46 23.23 9.40 0.65
CA ASP A 46 22.46 9.33 -0.60
C ASP A 46 22.21 7.87 -1.00
N LEU A 47 20.95 7.47 -0.99
CA LEU A 47 20.50 6.12 -1.34
C LEU A 47 20.28 5.91 -2.85
N GLY A 48 20.75 6.82 -3.69
CA GLY A 48 20.64 6.73 -5.15
C GLY A 48 19.22 7.06 -5.67
N PHE A 49 18.65 6.14 -6.44
CA PHE A 49 17.33 6.34 -7.09
C PHE A 49 16.16 6.01 -6.16
N VAL A 50 16.11 6.68 -5.02
CA VAL A 50 14.96 6.62 -4.10
C VAL A 50 14.13 7.89 -4.25
N GLY A 51 12.81 7.72 -4.44
CA GLY A 51 11.86 8.81 -4.69
C GLY A 51 10.82 8.96 -3.60
N GLU A 52 10.21 10.13 -3.57
CA GLU A 52 8.98 10.41 -2.84
C GLU A 52 7.89 10.82 -3.84
N ILE A 53 6.64 10.42 -3.58
CA ILE A 53 5.53 10.71 -4.46
C ILE A 53 5.08 12.15 -4.22
N VAL A 54 4.96 12.93 -5.29
CA VAL A 54 4.52 14.33 -5.23
C VAL A 54 3.21 14.56 -5.98
N ALA A 55 2.84 13.64 -6.90
CA ALA A 55 1.58 13.66 -7.62
C ALA A 55 1.24 12.25 -8.13
N SER A 56 -0.03 12.02 -8.43
CA SER A 56 -0.52 10.76 -8.99
C SER A 56 -1.44 11.01 -10.19
N ASP A 57 -1.25 10.28 -11.28
CA ASP A 57 -2.13 10.29 -12.45
C ASP A 57 -2.93 8.99 -12.48
N THR A 58 -4.24 9.06 -12.25
CA THR A 58 -5.14 7.90 -12.16
C THR A 58 -5.71 7.45 -13.49
N LYS A 59 -5.48 8.17 -14.59
CA LYS A 59 -6.11 7.88 -15.89
C LYS A 59 -5.96 6.42 -16.35
N TRP A 60 -4.78 5.82 -16.11
CA TRP A 60 -4.54 4.43 -16.47
C TRP A 60 -5.25 3.44 -15.55
N LEU A 61 -5.40 3.79 -14.27
CA LEU A 61 -6.16 3.00 -13.31
C LEU A 61 -7.64 3.00 -13.70
N ASP A 62 -8.19 4.17 -14.00
CA ASP A 62 -9.57 4.33 -14.46
C ASP A 62 -9.82 3.53 -15.74
N ALA A 63 -8.91 3.56 -16.70
CA ALA A 63 -9.02 2.78 -17.94
C ALA A 63 -9.04 1.26 -17.66
N ILE A 64 -8.23 0.76 -16.73
CA ILE A 64 -8.21 -0.66 -16.35
C ILE A 64 -9.52 -1.04 -15.68
N TRP A 65 -10.04 -0.22 -14.76
CA TRP A 65 -11.33 -0.47 -14.09
C TRP A 65 -12.51 -0.46 -15.05
N HIS A 66 -12.53 0.45 -16.03
CA HIS A 66 -13.55 0.44 -17.08
C HIS A 66 -13.56 -0.85 -17.91
N LEU A 67 -12.43 -1.55 -17.97
CA LEU A 67 -12.30 -2.86 -18.61
C LEU A 67 -12.55 -4.03 -17.63
N ASN A 68 -13.08 -3.76 -16.43
CA ASN A 68 -13.23 -4.73 -15.34
C ASN A 68 -11.90 -5.42 -14.96
N GLY A 69 -10.78 -4.72 -15.13
CA GLY A 69 -9.46 -5.20 -14.74
C GLY A 69 -9.12 -4.81 -13.31
N VAL A 70 -8.13 -5.52 -12.74
CA VAL A 70 -7.50 -5.17 -11.47
C VAL A 70 -6.12 -4.59 -11.75
N PRO A 71 -5.87 -3.29 -11.49
CA PRO A 71 -4.53 -2.73 -11.64
C PRO A 71 -3.59 -3.28 -10.57
N VAL A 72 -2.40 -3.70 -11.00
CA VAL A 72 -1.30 -4.08 -10.10
C VAL A 72 -0.14 -3.13 -10.35
N LEU A 73 0.27 -2.41 -9.31
CA LEU A 73 1.33 -1.41 -9.37
C LEU A 73 2.59 -1.92 -8.66
N SER A 74 3.74 -1.66 -9.28
CA SER A 74 5.02 -1.80 -8.60
C SER A 74 5.31 -0.54 -7.77
N SER A 75 6.20 -0.66 -6.78
CA SER A 75 6.67 0.47 -5.97
C SER A 75 7.77 1.29 -6.69
N MET A 76 7.56 1.57 -7.98
CA MET A 76 8.42 2.41 -8.80
C MET A 76 7.63 3.54 -9.42
N ALA A 77 8.22 4.73 -9.48
CA ALA A 77 7.58 5.90 -10.04
C ALA A 77 8.52 6.66 -10.99
N LEU A 78 7.95 7.34 -11.98
CA LEU A 78 8.68 8.14 -12.94
C LEU A 78 8.89 9.56 -12.40
N GLY A 79 10.14 10.02 -12.37
CA GLY A 79 10.50 11.37 -11.96
C GLY A 79 10.25 12.41 -13.05
N PHE A 80 10.21 13.68 -12.66
CA PHE A 80 10.13 14.82 -13.59
C PHE A 80 11.33 14.91 -14.53
N ASP A 81 12.46 14.31 -14.15
CA ASP A 81 13.68 14.21 -14.92
C ASP A 81 13.70 13.01 -15.88
N GLY A 82 12.61 12.26 -15.94
CA GLY A 82 12.49 11.06 -16.76
C GLY A 82 13.17 9.81 -16.19
N GLN A 83 13.70 9.86 -14.96
CA GLN A 83 14.29 8.70 -14.30
C GLN A 83 13.26 7.92 -13.48
N TYR A 84 13.47 6.62 -13.32
CA TYR A 84 12.67 5.80 -12.43
C TYR A 84 13.27 5.79 -11.04
N TYR A 85 12.42 5.92 -10.04
CA TYR A 85 12.77 5.91 -8.63
C TYR A 85 12.05 4.78 -7.91
N ASN A 86 12.77 4.11 -7.02
CA ASN A 86 12.17 3.22 -6.04
C ASN A 86 11.44 4.06 -5.00
N VAL A 87 10.19 3.70 -4.70
CA VAL A 87 9.37 4.36 -3.69
C VAL A 87 9.01 3.33 -2.63
N ASN A 88 8.90 3.75 -1.38
CA ASN A 88 8.39 2.87 -0.33
C ASN A 88 6.99 2.35 -0.71
N ALA A 89 6.78 1.03 -0.63
CA ALA A 89 5.55 0.39 -1.08
C ALA A 89 4.31 0.85 -0.28
N ASP A 90 4.47 1.15 1.01
CA ASP A 90 3.39 1.66 1.87
C ASP A 90 3.04 3.10 1.48
N GLU A 91 4.04 3.94 1.19
CA GLU A 91 3.83 5.31 0.67
C GLU A 91 3.13 5.27 -0.70
N MET A 92 3.54 4.36 -1.60
CA MET A 92 2.91 4.15 -2.90
C MET A 92 1.45 3.75 -2.75
N ALA A 93 1.15 2.79 -1.88
CA ALA A 93 -0.21 2.32 -1.65
C ALA A 93 -1.11 3.43 -1.09
N ALA A 94 -0.62 4.20 -0.12
CA ALA A 94 -1.35 5.34 0.45
C ALA A 94 -1.63 6.42 -0.61
N ALA A 95 -0.62 6.81 -1.39
CA ALA A 95 -0.79 7.81 -2.44
C ALA A 95 -1.77 7.36 -3.53
N CYS A 96 -1.72 6.09 -3.93
CA CYS A 96 -2.69 5.52 -4.88
C CYS A 96 -4.11 5.51 -4.31
N ALA A 97 -4.29 5.08 -3.05
CA ALA A 97 -5.59 5.05 -2.41
C ALA A 97 -6.22 6.45 -2.31
N VAL A 98 -5.43 7.46 -1.94
CA VAL A 98 -5.87 8.86 -1.91
C VAL A 98 -6.23 9.36 -3.31
N ALA A 99 -5.37 9.16 -4.29
CA ALA A 99 -5.59 9.65 -5.65
C ALA A 99 -6.82 9.03 -6.32
N CYS A 100 -7.14 7.78 -6.00
CA CYS A 100 -8.30 7.07 -6.54
C CYS A 100 -9.59 7.32 -5.72
N GLY A 101 -9.51 8.04 -4.60
CA GLY A 101 -10.65 8.19 -3.69
C GLY A 101 -11.12 6.86 -3.09
N ALA A 102 -10.19 5.97 -2.77
CA ALA A 102 -10.52 4.63 -2.28
C ALA A 102 -11.30 4.67 -0.96
N ASP A 103 -12.32 3.84 -0.84
CA ASP A 103 -13.07 3.69 0.41
C ASP A 103 -12.26 3.00 1.49
N ALA A 104 -11.33 2.13 1.10
CA ALA A 104 -10.50 1.38 2.04
C ALA A 104 -9.07 1.16 1.49
N LEU A 105 -8.10 1.18 2.40
CA LEU A 105 -6.72 0.77 2.17
C LEU A 105 -6.37 -0.38 3.14
N VAL A 106 -5.84 -1.46 2.59
CA VAL A 106 -5.44 -2.63 3.38
C VAL A 106 -3.95 -2.89 3.17
N PHE A 107 -3.19 -2.87 4.26
CA PHE A 107 -1.81 -3.33 4.27
C PHE A 107 -1.75 -4.78 4.71
N LEU A 108 -1.21 -5.64 3.87
CA LEU A 108 -0.88 -7.01 4.23
C LEU A 108 0.56 -7.08 4.71
N THR A 109 0.79 -7.69 5.87
CA THR A 109 2.11 -7.73 6.52
C THR A 109 2.39 -9.11 7.11
N ASP A 110 3.65 -9.37 7.43
CA ASP A 110 4.13 -10.58 8.08
C ASP A 110 3.85 -10.64 9.60
N VAL A 111 3.32 -9.54 10.18
CA VAL A 111 2.93 -9.48 11.57
C VAL A 111 1.41 -9.47 11.73
N PRO A 112 0.86 -9.93 12.87
CA PRO A 112 -0.60 -10.05 13.06
C PRO A 112 -1.33 -8.70 13.18
N GLY A 113 -0.62 -7.59 13.31
CA GLY A 113 -1.14 -6.24 13.46
C GLY A 113 -0.24 -5.37 14.34
N VAL A 114 -0.72 -4.21 14.75
CA VAL A 114 -0.02 -3.32 15.70
C VAL A 114 -0.11 -3.91 17.10
N LYS A 115 1.03 -4.01 17.79
CA LYS A 115 1.10 -4.53 19.15
C LYS A 115 1.26 -3.39 20.16
N ASP A 116 0.64 -3.56 21.32
CA ASP A 116 0.86 -2.71 22.48
C ASP A 116 2.15 -3.08 23.23
N ALA A 117 2.41 -2.40 24.35
CA ALA A 117 3.58 -2.64 25.20
C ALA A 117 3.62 -4.05 25.83
N THR A 118 2.49 -4.74 25.91
CA THR A 118 2.38 -6.11 26.43
C THR A 118 2.59 -7.16 25.34
N GLY A 119 2.67 -6.74 24.06
CA GLY A 119 2.74 -7.61 22.91
C GLY A 119 1.38 -8.07 22.36
N ALA A 120 0.28 -7.62 22.93
CA ALA A 120 -1.06 -7.91 22.47
C ALA A 120 -1.40 -7.10 21.22
N VAL A 121 -2.10 -7.69 20.26
CA VAL A 121 -2.52 -7.00 19.03
C VAL A 121 -3.69 -6.08 19.35
N LEU A 122 -3.51 -4.80 19.02
CA LEU A 122 -4.57 -3.79 19.10
C LEU A 122 -5.55 -4.01 17.96
N ARG A 123 -6.84 -4.12 18.26
CA ARG A 123 -7.88 -4.24 17.22
C ARG A 123 -8.12 -2.93 16.49
N TRP A 124 -7.89 -1.83 17.15
CA TRP A 124 -7.97 -0.48 16.59
C TRP A 124 -6.97 0.43 17.29
N ILE A 125 -6.52 1.45 16.58
CA ILE A 125 -5.62 2.49 17.07
C ILE A 125 -5.97 3.81 16.42
N SER A 126 -5.99 4.89 17.18
CA SER A 126 -6.16 6.23 16.62
C SER A 126 -4.84 6.84 16.16
N ILE A 127 -4.93 7.86 15.29
CA ILE A 127 -3.77 8.62 14.83
C ILE A 127 -3.00 9.21 16.03
N ASP A 128 -3.72 9.69 17.06
CA ASP A 128 -3.10 10.28 18.24
C ASP A 128 -2.38 9.24 19.10
N GLN A 129 -2.97 8.07 19.26
CA GLN A 129 -2.31 6.94 19.94
C GLN A 129 -1.03 6.49 19.20
N ILE A 130 -1.02 6.50 17.88
CA ILE A 130 0.19 6.22 17.09
C ILE A 130 1.31 7.19 17.48
N ALA A 131 1.01 8.50 17.58
CA ALA A 131 1.99 9.50 17.94
C ALA A 131 2.58 9.28 19.34
N GLU A 132 1.74 8.92 20.31
CA GLU A 132 2.18 8.62 21.70
C GLU A 132 2.99 7.33 21.78
N MET A 133 2.57 6.27 21.09
CA MET A 133 3.29 4.99 21.07
C MET A 133 4.62 5.08 20.31
N ALA A 134 4.73 5.97 19.33
CA ALA A 134 5.99 6.27 18.66
C ALA A 134 6.99 6.98 19.60
N LYS A 135 6.52 7.98 20.37
CA LYS A 135 7.34 8.69 21.36
C LYS A 135 7.84 7.76 22.49
N SER A 136 7.00 6.83 22.93
CA SER A 136 7.34 5.87 23.98
C SER A 136 8.15 4.66 23.49
N ALA A 137 8.53 4.64 22.21
CA ALA A 137 9.25 3.53 21.55
C ALA A 137 8.56 2.16 21.66
N VAL A 138 7.25 2.12 21.89
CA VAL A 138 6.44 0.89 21.82
C VAL A 138 6.33 0.40 20.37
N ILE A 139 6.21 1.34 19.44
CA ILE A 139 6.22 1.05 18.00
C ILE A 139 7.61 1.39 17.44
N THR A 140 8.25 0.43 16.80
CA THR A 140 9.61 0.57 16.26
C THR A 140 9.74 -0.02 14.86
N GLY A 141 10.90 0.21 14.23
CA GLY A 141 11.27 -0.41 12.96
C GLY A 141 10.32 -0.08 11.81
N GLY A 142 10.05 -1.07 10.97
CA GLY A 142 9.22 -0.93 9.76
C GLY A 142 7.74 -0.59 10.00
N MET A 143 7.24 -0.73 11.24
CA MET A 143 5.86 -0.38 11.58
C MET A 143 5.64 1.15 11.62
N LEU A 144 6.65 1.93 12.00
CA LEU A 144 6.54 3.41 12.05
C LEU A 144 6.24 4.03 10.68
N PRO A 145 7.03 3.77 9.61
CA PRO A 145 6.69 4.30 8.29
C PRO A 145 5.34 3.80 7.78
N LYS A 146 4.97 2.54 8.04
CA LYS A 146 3.66 1.99 7.67
C LYS A 146 2.51 2.75 8.34
N LEU A 147 2.60 3.04 9.63
CA LEU A 147 1.59 3.83 10.35
C LEU A 147 1.58 5.30 9.89
N GLY A 148 2.74 5.84 9.48
CA GLY A 148 2.82 7.12 8.79
C GLY A 148 1.98 7.13 7.52
N SER A 149 2.11 6.11 6.68
CA SER A 149 1.30 5.95 5.45
C SER A 149 -0.19 5.76 5.75
N CYS A 150 -0.55 5.04 6.83
CA CYS A 150 -1.93 4.95 7.29
C CYS A 150 -2.52 6.31 7.65
N ARG A 151 -1.76 7.10 8.43
CA ARG A 151 -2.15 8.45 8.82
C ARG A 151 -2.36 9.36 7.61
N GLU A 152 -1.41 9.37 6.66
CA GLU A 152 -1.51 10.17 5.44
C GLU A 152 -2.75 9.79 4.62
N ALA A 153 -3.04 8.50 4.46
CA ALA A 153 -4.22 8.04 3.74
C ALA A 153 -5.52 8.53 4.41
N LEU A 154 -5.65 8.37 5.72
CA LEU A 154 -6.83 8.81 6.48
C LEU A 154 -7.05 10.31 6.42
N LEU A 155 -5.99 11.11 6.63
CA LEU A 155 -6.07 12.57 6.60
C LEU A 155 -6.41 13.13 5.21
N ASN A 156 -6.13 12.36 4.15
CA ASN A 156 -6.42 12.73 2.77
C ASN A 156 -7.66 12.02 2.20
N GLY A 157 -8.56 11.52 3.06
CA GLY A 157 -9.92 11.15 2.67
C GLY A 157 -10.20 9.66 2.48
N VAL A 158 -9.21 8.77 2.64
CA VAL A 158 -9.48 7.33 2.71
C VAL A 158 -10.27 7.04 3.98
N LYS A 159 -11.45 6.42 3.85
CA LYS A 159 -12.38 6.28 4.98
C LYS A 159 -11.95 5.22 6.00
N ARG A 160 -11.22 4.21 5.55
CA ARG A 160 -10.82 3.06 6.36
C ARG A 160 -9.42 2.59 6.00
N VAL A 161 -8.57 2.41 7.00
CA VAL A 161 -7.23 1.84 6.80
C VAL A 161 -7.04 0.68 7.77
N ARG A 162 -6.54 -0.45 7.25
CA ARG A 162 -6.32 -1.67 8.03
C ARG A 162 -4.93 -2.25 7.79
N ILE A 163 -4.37 -2.82 8.85
CA ILE A 163 -3.13 -3.60 8.83
C ILE A 163 -3.51 -5.03 9.19
N LEU A 164 -3.31 -5.96 8.27
CA LEU A 164 -3.74 -7.36 8.39
C LEU A 164 -2.56 -8.30 8.15
N PRO A 165 -2.56 -9.47 8.79
CA PRO A 165 -1.57 -10.49 8.45
C PRO A 165 -1.79 -11.02 7.03
N ALA A 166 -0.70 -11.38 6.35
CA ALA A 166 -0.74 -11.81 4.94
C ALA A 166 -1.57 -13.08 4.69
N ASP A 167 -1.70 -13.95 5.69
CA ASP A 167 -2.55 -15.15 5.64
C ASP A 167 -4.05 -14.81 5.63
N ALA A 168 -4.44 -13.62 6.08
CA ALA A 168 -5.81 -13.13 5.96
C ALA A 168 -6.19 -12.65 4.54
N ALA A 169 -5.27 -12.67 3.59
CA ALA A 169 -5.51 -12.19 2.22
C ALA A 169 -6.68 -12.92 1.50
N SER A 170 -6.92 -14.19 1.81
CA SER A 170 -8.04 -14.96 1.28
C SER A 170 -9.42 -14.42 1.68
N SER A 171 -9.48 -13.65 2.76
CA SER A 171 -10.70 -13.02 3.30
C SER A 171 -10.88 -11.57 2.84
N LEU A 172 -10.05 -11.05 1.94
CA LEU A 172 -10.10 -9.65 1.48
C LEU A 172 -11.48 -9.17 1.04
N PRO A 173 -12.30 -9.95 0.32
CA PRO A 173 -13.65 -9.52 -0.06
C PRO A 173 -14.53 -9.19 1.16
N ASP A 174 -14.44 -9.98 2.23
CA ASP A 174 -15.19 -9.78 3.46
C ASP A 174 -14.57 -8.66 4.31
N LEU A 175 -13.25 -8.46 4.21
CA LEU A 175 -12.51 -7.46 4.97
C LEU A 175 -12.83 -6.02 4.57
N CYS A 176 -13.31 -5.79 3.36
CA CYS A 176 -13.76 -4.47 2.90
C CYS A 176 -15.13 -4.09 3.48
N SER A 177 -15.95 -5.05 3.87
CA SER A 177 -17.35 -4.84 4.24
C SER A 177 -17.66 -4.98 5.73
N THR A 178 -16.91 -5.76 6.51
CA THR A 178 -17.25 -6.11 7.89
C THR A 178 -16.15 -5.80 8.90
N ARG A 179 -16.50 -5.79 10.20
CA ARG A 179 -15.52 -5.75 11.30
C ARG A 179 -14.71 -7.04 11.31
N VAL A 180 -13.43 -6.93 11.04
CA VAL A 180 -12.55 -8.09 10.94
C VAL A 180 -12.12 -8.56 12.32
N ALA A 181 -12.09 -9.89 12.50
CA ALA A 181 -11.61 -10.52 13.71
C ALA A 181 -10.08 -10.43 13.90
N HIS A 182 -9.33 -10.07 12.85
CA HIS A 182 -7.87 -10.07 12.81
C HIS A 182 -7.30 -8.70 12.42
N GLY A 183 -6.05 -8.46 12.83
CA GLY A 183 -5.33 -7.23 12.49
C GLY A 183 -5.74 -6.01 13.31
N THR A 184 -5.34 -4.85 12.79
CA THR A 184 -5.57 -3.54 13.40
C THR A 184 -6.24 -2.60 12.40
N GLU A 185 -7.32 -1.96 12.82
CA GLU A 185 -7.93 -0.84 12.10
C GLU A 185 -7.36 0.48 12.63
N VAL A 186 -6.90 1.35 11.72
CA VAL A 186 -6.40 2.68 12.06
C VAL A 186 -7.52 3.69 11.80
N MET A 187 -7.74 4.59 12.75
CA MET A 187 -8.86 5.53 12.73
C MET A 187 -8.40 6.96 12.99
N VAL A 188 -9.15 7.91 12.50
CA VAL A 188 -9.11 9.30 12.99
C VAL A 188 -9.78 9.31 14.36
N ALA A 189 -9.22 10.05 15.32
CA ALA A 189 -9.76 10.15 16.68
C ALA A 189 -11.12 10.87 16.69
#